data_c528eddcd943ef7c4d5b074d82c20e1a
#
_entry.id   c528eddcd943ef7c4d5b074d82c20e1a
#
_cell.length_a   1.000
_cell.length_b   1.000
_cell.length_c   1.000
_cell.angle_alpha   90.00
_cell.angle_beta   90.00
_cell.angle_gamma   90.00
#
_symmetry.space_group_name_H-M   'P 1'
#
loop_
_entity.id
_entity.type
_entity.pdbx_description
1 polymer ?
#
loop_
_entity_poly.entity_id
_entity_poly.type
_entity_poly.pdbx_seq_one_letter_code
_entity_poly.pdbx_strand_id
1 'polypeptide(L)'
;MQRLKILIWHIHGSYLNTLARIEADWYLPVKAGRPEGYGGRGPTFDLPPYMREVEAEHVRDLELDLIIYQTPKNYFEDQFEILSDEQRLLPKIYLEHNTPKPHAVDTKHPIDDPAVLLVHVTHYNRLMWDNGRTPTMVIEHSVAIDPSLRYSGQLEQGITVINGMQKRPRIAGYDIFRQAQQQIPLDAVGMGTEEFGGLGDVPYRELHRRIAAYRFLFSPIRYTSLPLAVIEAMTIGMPVVALATTELPTVFKNGVTGYISCNINTLIDSMQFLLANPDEARRIGENARAAANDQFGLNRFIRAWQNAFALAQNKEQL
;
A
#
# COMPACT_ATOMS: atom_id res chain seq x y z
N MET A 1 -11.90 -2.81 -27.76
CA MET A 1 -10.61 -2.10 -27.68
C MET A 1 -9.51 -3.10 -27.40
N GLN A 2 -8.35 -2.94 -28.01
CA GLN A 2 -7.17 -3.75 -27.70
C GLN A 2 -6.73 -3.42 -26.26
N ARG A 3 -6.33 -4.43 -25.46
CA ARG A 3 -5.82 -4.23 -24.12
C ARG A 3 -4.44 -3.55 -24.19
N LEU A 4 -4.19 -2.60 -23.29
CA LEU A 4 -2.86 -1.99 -23.16
C LEU A 4 -1.83 -3.05 -22.73
N LYS A 5 -0.66 -3.02 -23.34
CA LYS A 5 0.49 -3.86 -23.04
C LYS A 5 1.44 -3.09 -22.11
N ILE A 6 1.48 -3.45 -20.84
CA ILE A 6 2.15 -2.67 -19.79
C ILE A 6 3.25 -3.49 -19.14
N LEU A 7 4.47 -2.94 -19.11
CA LEU A 7 5.57 -3.50 -18.32
C LEU A 7 5.56 -2.90 -16.91
N ILE A 8 5.72 -3.74 -15.89
CA ILE A 8 5.86 -3.33 -14.49
C ILE A 8 6.74 -4.32 -13.71
N TRP A 9 7.64 -3.82 -12.85
CA TRP A 9 8.42 -4.67 -11.94
C TRP A 9 7.60 -5.05 -10.70
N HIS A 10 7.82 -6.23 -10.17
CA HIS A 10 7.17 -6.67 -8.92
C HIS A 10 7.92 -6.12 -7.70
N ILE A 11 7.46 -4.99 -7.16
CA ILE A 11 8.05 -4.35 -5.97
C ILE A 11 7.12 -4.50 -4.76
N HIS A 12 5.87 -4.07 -4.86
CA HIS A 12 4.89 -4.08 -3.77
C HIS A 12 3.74 -5.04 -4.09
N GLY A 13 3.83 -6.29 -3.61
CA GLY A 13 2.91 -7.36 -3.98
C GLY A 13 1.44 -7.08 -3.68
N SER A 14 1.11 -6.51 -2.51
CA SER A 14 -0.30 -6.17 -2.17
C SER A 14 -0.87 -5.10 -3.10
N TYR A 15 -0.05 -4.10 -3.47
CA TYR A 15 -0.47 -3.09 -4.44
C TYR A 15 -0.64 -3.70 -5.83
N LEU A 16 0.32 -4.53 -6.26
CA LEU A 16 0.28 -5.23 -7.54
C LEU A 16 -0.95 -6.15 -7.65
N ASN A 17 -1.34 -6.82 -6.55
CA ASN A 17 -2.58 -7.62 -6.50
C ASN A 17 -3.84 -6.78 -6.74
N THR A 18 -3.85 -5.53 -6.26
CA THR A 18 -4.97 -4.61 -6.52
C THR A 18 -4.92 -4.06 -7.95
N LEU A 19 -3.73 -3.66 -8.41
CA LEU A 19 -3.51 -3.18 -9.78
C LEU A 19 -3.88 -4.24 -10.83
N ALA A 20 -3.68 -5.52 -10.49
CA ALA A 20 -4.07 -6.67 -11.31
C ALA A 20 -5.59 -6.76 -11.58
N ARG A 21 -6.43 -5.97 -10.92
CA ARG A 21 -7.87 -5.87 -11.21
C ARG A 21 -8.18 -5.00 -12.42
N ILE A 22 -7.18 -4.30 -12.95
CA ILE A 22 -7.28 -3.55 -14.20
C ILE A 22 -6.98 -4.48 -15.36
N GLU A 23 -7.92 -4.61 -16.28
CA GLU A 23 -7.75 -5.46 -17.46
C GLU A 23 -6.78 -4.83 -18.46
N ALA A 24 -5.53 -5.29 -18.43
CA ALA A 24 -4.46 -4.99 -19.37
C ALA A 24 -3.62 -6.24 -19.58
N ASP A 25 -2.80 -6.29 -20.61
CA ASP A 25 -1.77 -7.30 -20.80
C ASP A 25 -0.52 -6.84 -20.03
N TRP A 26 -0.37 -7.34 -18.81
CA TRP A 26 0.73 -7.00 -17.92
C TRP A 26 1.92 -7.92 -18.14
N TYR A 27 3.11 -7.34 -18.21
CA TYR A 27 4.37 -8.07 -18.30
C TYR A 27 5.21 -7.83 -17.06
N LEU A 28 5.58 -8.90 -16.38
CA LEU A 28 6.36 -8.92 -15.15
C LEU A 28 7.73 -9.55 -15.48
N PRO A 29 8.82 -8.77 -15.49
CA PRO A 29 10.13 -9.30 -15.80
C PRO A 29 10.60 -10.26 -14.71
N VAL A 30 11.27 -11.34 -15.12
CA VAL A 30 11.91 -12.31 -14.23
C VAL A 30 13.37 -12.50 -14.59
N LYS A 31 14.19 -12.83 -13.59
CA LYS A 31 15.59 -13.23 -13.74
C LYS A 31 15.86 -14.49 -12.93
N ALA A 32 16.90 -15.23 -13.28
CA ALA A 32 17.38 -16.35 -12.48
C ALA A 32 17.62 -15.92 -11.03
N GLY A 33 17.20 -16.73 -10.05
CA GLY A 33 17.25 -16.41 -8.64
C GLY A 33 16.24 -15.38 -8.15
N ARG A 34 15.40 -14.83 -9.02
CA ARG A 34 14.30 -13.90 -8.71
C ARG A 34 14.71 -12.77 -7.76
N PRO A 35 15.75 -11.96 -8.08
CA PRO A 35 16.16 -10.84 -7.25
C PRO A 35 15.05 -9.79 -7.16
N GLU A 36 15.22 -8.80 -6.26
CA GLU A 36 14.27 -7.71 -6.06
C GLU A 36 13.88 -7.04 -7.39
N GLY A 37 12.57 -6.87 -7.60
CA GLY A 37 11.98 -6.37 -8.84
C GLY A 37 11.76 -7.43 -9.93
N TYR A 38 12.45 -8.56 -9.88
CA TYR A 38 12.37 -9.63 -10.87
C TYR A 38 11.70 -10.90 -10.34
N GLY A 39 10.84 -10.75 -9.34
CA GLY A 39 10.08 -11.85 -8.73
C GLY A 39 8.92 -12.38 -9.59
N GLY A 40 8.60 -11.74 -10.71
CA GLY A 40 7.48 -12.11 -11.56
C GLY A 40 6.15 -12.07 -10.81
N ARG A 41 5.33 -13.11 -10.93
CA ARG A 41 4.03 -13.22 -10.24
C ARG A 41 4.17 -13.41 -8.72
N GLY A 42 5.28 -14.02 -8.28
CA GLY A 42 5.48 -14.42 -6.89
C GLY A 42 4.47 -15.47 -6.41
N PRO A 43 4.66 -16.07 -5.22
CA PRO A 43 3.79 -17.12 -4.70
C PRO A 43 2.63 -16.61 -3.82
N THR A 44 2.65 -15.33 -3.43
CA THR A 44 1.77 -14.80 -2.37
C THR A 44 0.35 -14.54 -2.85
N PHE A 45 0.17 -14.11 -4.12
CA PHE A 45 -1.10 -13.68 -4.67
C PHE A 45 -1.50 -14.51 -5.90
N ASP A 46 -2.81 -14.77 -6.03
CA ASP A 46 -3.38 -15.37 -7.24
C ASP A 46 -3.61 -14.30 -8.31
N LEU A 47 -2.53 -13.93 -8.98
CA LEU A 47 -2.61 -12.95 -10.05
C LEU A 47 -3.30 -13.55 -11.28
N PRO A 48 -4.13 -12.79 -12.01
CA PRO A 48 -4.85 -13.27 -13.19
C PRO A 48 -3.91 -13.68 -14.34
N PRO A 49 -4.38 -14.50 -15.30
CA PRO A 49 -3.54 -15.00 -16.40
C PRO A 49 -2.97 -13.93 -17.34
N TYR A 50 -3.60 -12.74 -17.40
CA TYR A 50 -3.10 -11.63 -18.21
C TYR A 50 -1.95 -10.86 -17.56
N MET A 51 -1.55 -11.21 -16.34
CA MET A 51 -0.27 -10.82 -15.74
C MET A 51 0.76 -11.90 -16.04
N ARG A 52 1.56 -11.70 -17.09
CA ARG A 52 2.47 -12.72 -17.62
C ARG A 52 3.89 -12.48 -17.14
N GLU A 53 4.59 -13.54 -16.78
CA GLU A 53 6.04 -13.48 -16.59
C GLU A 53 6.74 -13.45 -17.95
N VAL A 54 7.84 -12.72 -18.04
CA VAL A 54 8.71 -12.65 -19.19
C VAL A 54 10.17 -12.63 -18.72
N GLU A 55 11.01 -13.47 -19.33
CA GLU A 55 12.45 -13.41 -19.06
C GLU A 55 13.01 -12.03 -19.42
N ALA A 56 13.82 -11.44 -18.52
CA ALA A 56 14.29 -10.08 -18.65
C ALA A 56 15.00 -9.81 -19.99
N GLU A 57 15.73 -10.81 -20.53
CA GLU A 57 16.41 -10.76 -21.83
C GLU A 57 15.46 -10.66 -23.03
N HIS A 58 14.22 -11.12 -22.88
CA HIS A 58 13.19 -11.10 -23.93
C HIS A 58 12.21 -9.93 -23.82
N VAL A 59 12.34 -9.06 -22.80
CA VAL A 59 11.48 -7.89 -22.67
C VAL A 59 11.64 -6.95 -23.86
N ARG A 60 12.86 -6.81 -24.39
CA ARG A 60 13.15 -5.98 -25.57
C ARG A 60 12.47 -6.41 -26.87
N ASP A 61 12.00 -7.66 -26.91
CA ASP A 61 11.32 -8.22 -28.08
C ASP A 61 9.79 -8.02 -28.03
N LEU A 62 9.27 -7.49 -26.91
CA LEU A 62 7.84 -7.23 -26.72
C LEU A 62 7.41 -5.94 -27.39
N GLU A 63 6.21 -5.96 -27.94
CA GLU A 63 5.46 -4.74 -28.24
C GLU A 63 4.83 -4.25 -26.93
N LEU A 64 5.21 -3.08 -26.46
CA LEU A 64 4.69 -2.44 -25.25
C LEU A 64 4.04 -1.10 -25.59
N ASP A 65 3.04 -0.69 -24.78
CA ASP A 65 2.36 0.60 -24.92
C ASP A 65 2.76 1.58 -23.80
N LEU A 66 3.18 1.05 -22.62
CA LEU A 66 3.45 1.85 -21.42
C LEU A 66 4.37 1.11 -20.45
N ILE A 67 5.19 1.86 -19.71
CA ILE A 67 6.10 1.31 -18.69
C ILE A 67 5.82 1.97 -17.34
N ILE A 68 5.71 1.16 -16.28
CA ILE A 68 5.54 1.63 -14.90
C ILE A 68 6.77 1.28 -14.09
N TYR A 69 7.46 2.31 -13.62
CA TYR A 69 8.60 2.24 -12.70
C TYR A 69 8.11 2.39 -11.26
N GLN A 70 8.79 1.77 -10.29
CA GLN A 70 8.43 1.85 -8.87
C GLN A 70 9.62 2.11 -7.94
N THR A 71 10.86 2.06 -8.48
CA THR A 71 12.08 2.33 -7.73
C THR A 71 13.06 3.14 -8.58
N PRO A 72 13.97 3.90 -7.97
CA PRO A 72 15.06 4.56 -8.70
C PRO A 72 15.90 3.56 -9.53
N LYS A 73 16.11 2.35 -8.99
CA LYS A 73 16.83 1.29 -9.71
C LYS A 73 16.13 0.91 -11.02
N ASN A 74 14.79 0.73 -11.00
CA ASN A 74 14.08 0.43 -12.24
C ASN A 74 14.26 1.53 -13.30
N TYR A 75 14.26 2.81 -12.87
CA TYR A 75 14.36 3.95 -13.78
C TYR A 75 15.80 4.27 -14.21
N PHE A 76 16.78 4.22 -13.32
CA PHE A 76 18.15 4.63 -13.63
C PHE A 76 19.06 3.49 -14.09
N GLU A 77 18.69 2.23 -13.84
CA GLU A 77 19.52 1.07 -14.14
C GLU A 77 18.78 0.04 -14.99
N ASP A 78 17.72 -0.60 -14.45
CA ASP A 78 17.08 -1.77 -15.04
C ASP A 78 16.55 -1.51 -16.45
N GLN A 79 16.00 -0.31 -16.72
CA GLN A 79 15.50 0.02 -18.06
C GLN A 79 16.57 -0.05 -19.15
N PHE A 80 17.82 0.27 -18.82
CA PHE A 80 18.94 0.24 -19.80
C PHE A 80 19.43 -1.19 -20.03
N GLU A 81 19.17 -2.08 -19.09
CA GLU A 81 19.52 -3.49 -19.21
C GLU A 81 18.50 -4.28 -20.04
N ILE A 82 17.19 -4.07 -19.81
CA ILE A 82 16.15 -4.95 -20.36
C ILE A 82 15.30 -4.36 -21.48
N LEU A 83 15.29 -3.01 -21.66
CA LEU A 83 14.49 -2.36 -22.70
C LEU A 83 15.33 -2.01 -23.93
N SER A 84 14.69 -2.01 -25.11
CA SER A 84 15.25 -1.44 -26.32
C SER A 84 15.25 0.10 -26.27
N ASP A 85 15.97 0.75 -27.20
CA ASP A 85 16.00 2.20 -27.32
C ASP A 85 14.62 2.78 -27.61
N GLU A 86 13.84 2.11 -28.48
CA GLU A 86 12.47 2.49 -28.84
C GLU A 86 11.54 2.34 -27.64
N GLN A 87 11.65 1.25 -26.87
CA GLN A 87 10.83 1.04 -25.67
C GLN A 87 11.10 2.09 -24.60
N ARG A 88 12.34 2.60 -24.46
CA ARG A 88 12.66 3.70 -23.55
C ARG A 88 12.04 5.05 -23.93
N LEU A 89 11.49 5.19 -25.12
CA LEU A 89 10.76 6.37 -25.58
C LEU A 89 9.24 6.27 -25.37
N LEU A 90 8.73 5.11 -24.93
CA LEU A 90 7.32 4.89 -24.65
C LEU A 90 6.81 5.78 -23.50
N PRO A 91 5.49 5.98 -23.38
CA PRO A 91 4.86 6.57 -22.21
C PRO A 91 5.34 5.95 -20.90
N LYS A 92 5.61 6.80 -19.90
CA LYS A 92 6.18 6.40 -18.62
C LYS A 92 5.35 6.87 -17.46
N ILE A 93 5.11 5.99 -16.52
CA ILE A 93 4.61 6.32 -15.18
C ILE A 93 5.66 5.93 -14.16
N TYR A 94 5.92 6.80 -13.20
CA TYR A 94 6.64 6.42 -11.98
C TYR A 94 5.66 6.40 -10.81
N LEU A 95 5.51 5.25 -10.18
CA LEU A 95 4.61 5.05 -9.05
C LEU A 95 5.40 5.15 -7.74
N GLU A 96 5.16 6.23 -6.99
CA GLU A 96 5.83 6.48 -5.71
C GLU A 96 4.97 6.05 -4.52
N HIS A 97 5.45 5.02 -3.85
CA HIS A 97 4.79 4.46 -2.66
C HIS A 97 5.25 5.08 -1.35
N ASN A 98 6.44 5.68 -1.33
CA ASN A 98 7.12 6.06 -0.11
C ASN A 98 6.98 7.55 0.21
N THR A 99 6.99 7.85 1.50
CA THR A 99 7.25 9.21 1.99
C THR A 99 8.71 9.61 1.71
N PRO A 100 9.01 10.93 1.58
CA PRO A 100 10.37 11.41 1.35
C PRO A 100 11.37 10.92 2.40
N LYS A 101 12.58 10.56 1.94
CA LYS A 101 13.71 10.16 2.77
C LYS A 101 15.00 10.70 2.13
N PRO A 102 15.99 11.13 2.91
CA PRO A 102 16.13 11.05 4.39
C PRO A 102 15.34 12.14 5.15
N HIS A 103 14.95 13.24 4.51
CA HIS A 103 14.27 14.37 5.15
C HIS A 103 12.81 14.46 4.70
N ALA A 104 11.90 14.66 5.65
CA ALA A 104 10.46 14.64 5.40
C ALA A 104 9.97 15.77 4.49
N VAL A 105 10.64 16.92 4.49
CA VAL A 105 10.21 18.14 3.79
C VAL A 105 11.29 18.74 2.87
N ASP A 106 12.51 18.22 2.93
CA ASP A 106 13.65 18.73 2.17
C ASP A 106 14.31 17.60 1.39
N THR A 107 13.50 16.86 0.65
CA THR A 107 13.96 15.77 -0.21
C THR A 107 13.39 15.93 -1.61
N LYS A 108 14.29 16.14 -2.56
CA LYS A 108 13.92 16.15 -3.98
C LYS A 108 13.64 14.72 -4.46
N HIS A 109 12.55 14.56 -5.19
CA HIS A 109 12.24 13.29 -5.84
C HIS A 109 13.33 12.95 -6.86
N PRO A 110 13.80 11.69 -6.93
CA PRO A 110 14.86 11.31 -7.85
C PRO A 110 14.48 11.47 -9.32
N ILE A 111 13.18 11.43 -9.64
CA ILE A 111 12.69 11.68 -11.00
C ILE A 111 12.39 13.17 -11.14
N ASP A 112 13.13 13.84 -12.04
CA ASP A 112 12.93 15.23 -12.46
C ASP A 112 12.85 15.26 -13.99
N ASP A 113 11.80 14.64 -14.53
CA ASP A 113 11.60 14.44 -15.96
C ASP A 113 10.17 14.82 -16.37
N PRO A 114 9.97 15.87 -17.17
CA PRO A 114 8.63 16.31 -17.60
C PRO A 114 7.93 15.29 -18.53
N ALA A 115 8.65 14.28 -19.05
CA ALA A 115 8.08 13.22 -19.89
C ALA A 115 7.58 12.00 -19.08
N VAL A 116 7.63 12.06 -17.76
CA VAL A 116 7.19 10.99 -16.84
C VAL A 116 5.98 11.49 -16.05
N LEU A 117 4.91 10.72 -15.98
CA LEU A 117 3.84 10.98 -15.01
C LEU A 117 4.18 10.36 -13.67
N LEU A 118 4.40 11.20 -12.65
CA LEU A 118 4.67 10.76 -11.28
C LEU A 118 3.35 10.56 -10.52
N VAL A 119 3.02 9.31 -10.22
CA VAL A 119 1.81 8.95 -9.47
C VAL A 119 2.17 8.73 -8.02
N HIS A 120 1.67 9.58 -7.13
CA HIS A 120 1.74 9.39 -5.69
C HIS A 120 0.52 8.63 -5.17
N VAL A 121 0.73 7.78 -4.17
CA VAL A 121 -0.35 6.98 -3.56
C VAL A 121 -1.15 7.72 -2.48
N THR A 122 -0.70 8.92 -2.07
CA THR A 122 -1.40 9.78 -1.11
C THR A 122 -1.19 11.26 -1.43
N HIS A 123 -2.11 12.11 -0.96
CA HIS A 123 -1.96 13.57 -1.03
C HIS A 123 -0.79 14.06 -0.18
N TYR A 124 -0.55 13.40 0.97
CA TYR A 124 0.60 13.67 1.83
C TYR A 124 1.91 13.48 1.06
N ASN A 125 2.10 12.35 0.37
CA ASN A 125 3.33 12.11 -0.39
C ASN A 125 3.55 13.20 -1.46
N ARG A 126 2.51 13.51 -2.25
CA ARG A 126 2.58 14.55 -3.26
C ARG A 126 2.98 15.92 -2.68
N LEU A 127 2.46 16.25 -1.50
CA LEU A 127 2.75 17.52 -0.81
C LEU A 127 4.20 17.57 -0.30
N MET A 128 4.71 16.44 0.20
CA MET A 128 5.98 16.39 0.94
C MET A 128 7.22 16.20 0.05
N TRP A 129 7.07 15.56 -1.11
CA TRP A 129 8.14 15.46 -2.09
C TRP A 129 8.34 16.77 -2.83
N ASP A 130 9.60 17.22 -2.99
CA ASP A 130 9.94 18.19 -4.04
C ASP A 130 9.95 17.45 -5.38
N ASN A 131 8.87 17.58 -6.11
CA ASN A 131 8.63 16.86 -7.37
C ASN A 131 9.35 17.48 -8.58
N GLY A 132 10.08 18.58 -8.40
CA GLY A 132 10.78 19.26 -9.49
C GLY A 132 9.84 19.63 -10.65
N ARG A 133 10.24 19.24 -11.87
CA ARG A 133 9.47 19.51 -13.11
C ARG A 133 8.52 18.38 -13.49
N THR A 134 8.54 17.27 -12.77
CA THR A 134 7.77 16.08 -13.12
C THR A 134 6.29 16.31 -12.86
N PRO A 135 5.40 16.16 -13.87
CA PRO A 135 3.97 16.25 -13.66
C PRO A 135 3.47 15.18 -12.68
N THR A 136 2.59 15.58 -11.76
CA THR A 136 2.16 14.71 -10.66
C THR A 136 0.68 14.43 -10.67
N MET A 137 0.30 13.23 -10.26
CA MET A 137 -1.07 12.81 -9.99
C MET A 137 -1.14 12.06 -8.67
N VAL A 138 -2.30 12.09 -7.99
CA VAL A 138 -2.56 11.22 -6.84
C VAL A 138 -3.56 10.15 -7.23
N ILE A 139 -3.19 8.90 -6.99
CA ILE A 139 -4.11 7.76 -7.06
C ILE A 139 -4.08 7.08 -5.69
N GLU A 140 -5.05 7.44 -4.86
CA GLU A 140 -5.16 6.84 -3.52
C GLU A 140 -5.31 5.33 -3.62
N HIS A 141 -4.82 4.64 -2.61
CA HIS A 141 -4.86 3.18 -2.52
C HIS A 141 -6.26 2.58 -2.73
N SER A 142 -6.28 1.32 -3.05
CA SER A 142 -7.39 0.40 -2.88
C SER A 142 -6.86 -0.95 -2.43
N VAL A 143 -7.73 -1.82 -1.94
CA VAL A 143 -7.38 -3.17 -1.53
C VAL A 143 -8.34 -4.18 -2.14
N ALA A 144 -7.79 -5.34 -2.51
CA ALA A 144 -8.56 -6.44 -3.09
C ALA A 144 -8.80 -7.51 -2.01
N ILE A 145 -9.86 -7.34 -1.22
CA ILE A 145 -10.26 -8.24 -0.14
C ILE A 145 -11.54 -8.98 -0.54
N ASP A 146 -11.72 -10.20 -0.02
CA ASP A 146 -12.96 -10.95 -0.18
C ASP A 146 -14.16 -10.10 0.32
N PRO A 147 -15.10 -9.74 -0.57
CA PRO A 147 -16.21 -8.87 -0.22
C PRO A 147 -17.19 -9.49 0.76
N SER A 148 -17.15 -10.82 0.96
CA SER A 148 -17.98 -11.54 1.94
C SER A 148 -17.42 -11.47 3.36
N LEU A 149 -16.15 -11.14 3.52
CA LEU A 149 -15.49 -11.10 4.82
C LEU A 149 -16.09 -9.98 5.70
N ARG A 150 -16.31 -10.31 6.96
CA ARG A 150 -16.90 -9.41 7.97
C ARG A 150 -16.09 -9.45 9.25
N TYR A 151 -16.01 -8.29 9.87
CA TYR A 151 -15.53 -8.14 11.22
C TYR A 151 -16.42 -8.90 12.21
N SER A 152 -15.81 -9.65 13.14
CA SER A 152 -16.50 -10.30 14.25
C SER A 152 -16.13 -9.69 15.61
N GLY A 153 -14.89 -9.25 15.79
CA GLY A 153 -14.40 -8.61 17.00
C GLY A 153 -14.53 -9.46 18.27
N GLN A 154 -14.57 -10.79 18.13
CA GLN A 154 -14.82 -11.72 19.25
C GLN A 154 -13.66 -11.86 20.22
N LEU A 155 -12.41 -11.57 19.75
CA LEU A 155 -11.23 -11.59 20.60
C LEU A 155 -11.09 -10.25 21.32
N GLU A 156 -11.02 -10.28 22.64
CA GLU A 156 -10.84 -9.08 23.47
C GLU A 156 -9.38 -8.60 23.46
N GLN A 157 -8.84 -8.44 22.26
CA GLN A 157 -7.46 -8.06 21.98
C GLN A 157 -7.39 -7.16 20.75
N GLY A 158 -6.37 -6.31 20.71
CA GLY A 158 -5.98 -5.61 19.49
C GLY A 158 -4.92 -6.36 18.70
N ILE A 159 -4.77 -6.02 17.44
CA ILE A 159 -3.72 -6.57 16.57
C ILE A 159 -2.99 -5.46 15.81
N THR A 160 -1.69 -5.63 15.64
CA THR A 160 -0.86 -4.80 14.74
C THR A 160 -0.40 -5.65 13.58
N VAL A 161 -0.60 -5.17 12.34
CA VAL A 161 -0.18 -5.85 11.11
C VAL A 161 0.97 -5.07 10.49
N ILE A 162 2.19 -5.62 10.56
CA ILE A 162 3.39 -4.93 10.11
C ILE A 162 4.58 -5.89 9.89
N ASN A 163 5.27 -5.74 8.78
CA ASN A 163 6.50 -6.49 8.49
C ASN A 163 7.74 -5.74 8.99
N GLY A 164 8.70 -6.48 9.58
CA GLY A 164 10.01 -5.97 9.97
C GLY A 164 9.94 -4.80 10.96
N MET A 165 9.06 -4.88 11.95
CA MET A 165 8.84 -3.81 12.93
C MET A 165 10.10 -3.45 13.70
N GLN A 166 10.88 -4.45 14.13
CA GLN A 166 12.14 -4.23 14.85
C GLN A 166 13.27 -3.70 13.95
N LYS A 167 13.25 -4.00 12.64
CA LYS A 167 14.26 -3.50 11.70
C LYS A 167 14.16 -1.99 11.46
N ARG A 168 12.98 -1.40 11.74
CA ARG A 168 12.70 0.02 11.59
C ARG A 168 11.97 0.55 12.85
N PRO A 169 12.52 0.34 14.06
CA PRO A 169 11.78 0.42 15.30
C PRO A 169 11.12 1.79 15.52
N ARG A 170 11.81 2.87 15.18
CA ARG A 170 11.30 4.23 15.35
C ARG A 170 10.23 4.58 14.33
N ILE A 171 10.46 4.24 13.06
CA ILE A 171 9.50 4.49 11.96
C ILE A 171 8.24 3.64 12.14
N ALA A 172 8.43 2.35 12.40
CA ALA A 172 7.35 1.37 12.54
C ALA A 172 6.62 1.45 13.89
N GLY A 173 7.16 2.21 14.87
CA GLY A 173 6.52 2.43 16.17
C GLY A 173 6.64 1.26 17.14
N TYR A 174 7.73 0.48 17.07
CA TYR A 174 7.95 -0.67 17.97
C TYR A 174 7.94 -0.26 19.44
N ASP A 175 8.56 0.86 19.78
CA ASP A 175 8.56 1.43 21.13
C ASP A 175 7.13 1.78 21.62
N ILE A 176 6.29 2.34 20.75
CA ILE A 176 4.88 2.65 21.06
C ILE A 176 4.06 1.36 21.23
N PHE A 177 4.27 0.38 20.34
CA PHE A 177 3.63 -0.93 20.47
C PHE A 177 3.95 -1.57 21.81
N ARG A 178 5.23 -1.61 22.20
CA ARG A 178 5.68 -2.17 23.48
C ARG A 178 5.13 -1.40 24.69
N GLN A 179 5.02 -0.07 24.61
CA GLN A 179 4.41 0.75 25.65
C GLN A 179 2.92 0.43 25.81
N ALA A 180 2.18 0.38 24.70
CA ALA A 180 0.76 0.04 24.71
C ALA A 180 0.51 -1.39 25.21
N GLN A 181 1.35 -2.35 24.82
CA GLN A 181 1.24 -3.77 25.22
C GLN A 181 1.36 -4.00 26.73
N GLN A 182 1.92 -3.05 27.48
CA GLN A 182 1.97 -3.11 28.96
C GLN A 182 0.59 -2.94 29.61
N GLN A 183 -0.38 -2.37 28.90
CA GLN A 183 -1.70 -2.03 29.43
C GLN A 183 -2.85 -2.65 28.61
N ILE A 184 -2.57 -3.04 27.38
CA ILE A 184 -3.55 -3.54 26.41
C ILE A 184 -3.11 -4.92 25.91
N PRO A 185 -3.97 -5.92 25.87
CA PRO A 185 -3.67 -7.18 25.18
C PRO A 185 -3.56 -6.93 23.69
N LEU A 186 -2.32 -6.97 23.16
CA LEU A 186 -1.98 -6.69 21.77
C LEU A 186 -1.15 -7.83 21.19
N ASP A 187 -1.57 -8.33 20.04
CA ASP A 187 -0.78 -9.19 19.19
C ASP A 187 -0.14 -8.41 18.04
N ALA A 188 0.90 -8.99 17.45
CA ALA A 188 1.52 -8.49 16.23
C ALA A 188 1.61 -9.62 15.21
N VAL A 189 1.33 -9.32 13.93
CA VAL A 189 1.43 -10.25 12.81
C VAL A 189 2.22 -9.63 11.67
N GLY A 190 3.03 -10.44 11.00
CA GLY A 190 3.91 -10.06 9.90
C GLY A 190 5.32 -10.57 10.09
N MET A 191 6.11 -10.57 9.02
CA MET A 191 7.49 -11.07 9.02
C MET A 191 8.35 -10.45 10.11
N GLY A 192 9.00 -11.27 10.93
CA GLY A 192 9.88 -10.86 12.03
C GLY A 192 9.17 -10.49 13.32
N THR A 193 7.84 -10.66 13.42
CA THR A 193 7.12 -10.39 14.68
C THR A 193 7.31 -11.51 15.70
N GLU A 194 7.62 -12.73 15.28
CA GLU A 194 7.99 -13.88 16.13
C GLU A 194 9.19 -13.59 17.03
N GLU A 195 10.10 -12.72 16.62
CA GLU A 195 11.29 -12.34 17.38
C GLU A 195 10.96 -11.65 18.72
N PHE A 196 9.73 -11.12 18.86
CA PHE A 196 9.26 -10.46 20.09
C PHE A 196 7.92 -11.00 20.62
N GLY A 197 7.57 -12.24 20.23
CA GLY A 197 6.39 -12.95 20.72
C GLY A 197 5.12 -12.67 19.91
N GLY A 198 5.23 -12.13 18.71
CA GLY A 198 4.13 -12.01 17.76
C GLY A 198 3.85 -13.32 17.01
N LEU A 199 2.84 -13.29 16.13
CA LEU A 199 2.32 -14.46 15.42
C LEU A 199 3.16 -14.89 14.19
N GLY A 200 4.19 -14.11 13.85
CA GLY A 200 5.00 -14.35 12.67
C GLY A 200 4.28 -14.00 11.37
N ASP A 201 4.81 -14.51 10.26
CA ASP A 201 4.22 -14.33 8.95
C ASP A 201 3.00 -15.23 8.78
N VAL A 202 1.89 -14.63 8.38
CA VAL A 202 0.63 -15.33 8.11
C VAL A 202 0.33 -15.20 6.63
N PRO A 203 0.03 -16.31 5.91
CA PRO A 203 -0.32 -16.26 4.51
C PRO A 203 -1.43 -15.22 4.23
N TYR A 204 -1.24 -14.39 3.21
CA TYR A 204 -2.16 -13.29 2.89
C TYR A 204 -3.63 -13.74 2.77
N ARG A 205 -3.86 -14.95 2.23
CA ARG A 205 -5.21 -15.54 2.10
C ARG A 205 -5.91 -15.76 3.46
N GLU A 206 -5.13 -15.96 4.52
CA GLU A 206 -5.63 -16.24 5.89
C GLU A 206 -5.63 -14.99 6.76
N LEU A 207 -4.76 -14.01 6.43
CA LEU A 207 -4.52 -12.82 7.24
C LEU A 207 -5.83 -12.09 7.58
N HIS A 208 -6.61 -11.76 6.57
CA HIS A 208 -7.82 -10.96 6.75
C HIS A 208 -8.88 -11.67 7.61
N ARG A 209 -9.03 -12.99 7.47
CA ARG A 209 -9.94 -13.79 8.31
C ARG A 209 -9.44 -13.81 9.75
N ARG A 210 -8.14 -13.92 9.96
CA ARG A 210 -7.54 -13.92 11.29
C ARG A 210 -7.71 -12.57 11.97
N ILE A 211 -7.35 -11.47 11.32
CA ILE A 211 -7.45 -10.14 11.93
C ILE A 211 -8.89 -9.71 12.20
N ALA A 212 -9.85 -10.13 11.39
CA ALA A 212 -11.28 -9.83 11.58
C ALA A 212 -11.86 -10.32 12.92
N ALA A 213 -11.19 -11.24 13.59
CA ALA A 213 -11.58 -11.74 14.90
C ALA A 213 -11.17 -10.82 16.07
N TYR A 214 -10.14 -9.98 15.88
CA TYR A 214 -9.64 -9.07 16.90
C TYR A 214 -10.58 -7.86 17.07
N ARG A 215 -10.58 -7.29 18.27
CA ARG A 215 -11.46 -6.17 18.64
C ARG A 215 -11.14 -4.90 17.83
N PHE A 216 -9.86 -4.63 17.54
CA PHE A 216 -9.41 -3.47 16.75
C PHE A 216 -8.04 -3.71 16.12
N LEU A 217 -7.74 -2.96 15.05
CA LEU A 217 -6.37 -2.79 14.54
C LEU A 217 -5.69 -1.64 15.29
N PHE A 218 -4.46 -1.85 15.75
CA PHE A 218 -3.58 -0.80 16.25
C PHE A 218 -2.46 -0.50 15.24
N SER A 219 -2.34 0.74 14.79
CA SER A 219 -1.26 1.18 13.88
C SER A 219 -0.37 2.23 14.57
N PRO A 220 0.78 1.81 15.13
CA PRO A 220 1.72 2.70 15.82
C PRO A 220 2.72 3.38 14.88
N ILE A 221 2.53 3.29 13.55
CA ILE A 221 3.50 3.74 12.56
C ILE A 221 3.62 5.25 12.55
N ARG A 222 4.86 5.77 12.74
CA ARG A 222 5.12 7.21 12.75
C ARG A 222 5.25 7.84 11.37
N TYR A 223 5.86 7.11 10.42
CA TYR A 223 6.20 7.69 9.14
C TYR A 223 6.10 6.67 8.01
N THR A 224 5.06 6.79 7.23
CA THR A 224 4.79 6.03 6.00
C THR A 224 3.76 6.80 5.19
N SER A 225 3.45 6.42 3.95
CA SER A 225 2.37 7.03 3.18
C SER A 225 1.00 6.76 3.83
N LEU A 226 0.40 5.63 3.57
CA LEU A 226 -0.81 5.12 4.20
C LEU A 226 -0.69 3.59 4.26
N PRO A 227 -0.69 2.98 5.47
CA PRO A 227 -0.54 1.53 5.58
C PRO A 227 -1.74 0.81 4.94
N LEU A 228 -1.49 -0.12 4.03
CA LEU A 228 -2.56 -0.94 3.43
C LEU A 228 -3.35 -1.71 4.49
N ALA A 229 -2.70 -2.20 5.54
CA ALA A 229 -3.36 -2.88 6.66
C ALA A 229 -4.46 -2.04 7.33
N VAL A 230 -4.31 -0.71 7.34
CA VAL A 230 -5.34 0.21 7.85
C VAL A 230 -6.55 0.20 6.91
N ILE A 231 -6.34 0.31 5.60
CA ILE A 231 -7.43 0.27 4.62
C ILE A 231 -8.09 -1.10 4.61
N GLU A 232 -7.32 -2.18 4.73
CA GLU A 232 -7.80 -3.55 4.84
C GLU A 232 -8.70 -3.72 6.05
N ALA A 233 -8.28 -3.27 7.24
CA ALA A 233 -9.08 -3.30 8.45
C ALA A 233 -10.38 -2.51 8.30
N MET A 234 -10.32 -1.28 7.78
CA MET A 234 -11.50 -0.47 7.51
C MET A 234 -12.47 -1.19 6.55
N THR A 235 -11.96 -1.77 5.46
CA THR A 235 -12.76 -2.49 4.46
C THR A 235 -13.45 -3.73 5.04
N ILE A 236 -12.84 -4.42 5.98
CA ILE A 236 -13.44 -5.53 6.74
C ILE A 236 -14.55 -5.04 7.67
N GLY A 237 -14.51 -3.79 8.11
CA GLY A 237 -15.39 -3.21 9.13
C GLY A 237 -14.80 -3.30 10.54
N MET A 238 -13.48 -3.35 10.64
CA MET A 238 -12.74 -3.40 11.89
C MET A 238 -12.39 -1.99 12.35
N PRO A 239 -12.64 -1.62 13.64
CA PRO A 239 -12.18 -0.34 14.17
C PRO A 239 -10.66 -0.22 14.11
N VAL A 240 -10.16 1.00 13.87
CA VAL A 240 -8.74 1.30 13.83
C VAL A 240 -8.39 2.32 14.91
N VAL A 241 -7.31 2.05 15.63
CA VAL A 241 -6.65 2.99 16.55
C VAL A 241 -5.24 3.26 15.98
N ALA A 242 -4.90 4.51 15.71
CA ALA A 242 -3.64 4.83 15.02
C ALA A 242 -3.02 6.14 15.47
N LEU A 243 -1.71 6.31 15.20
CA LEU A 243 -1.09 7.63 15.31
C LEU A 243 -1.67 8.58 14.26
N ALA A 244 -1.94 9.82 14.66
CA ALA A 244 -2.40 10.89 13.78
C ALA A 244 -1.22 11.47 12.97
N THR A 245 -0.63 10.67 12.08
CA THR A 245 0.55 11.03 11.29
C THR A 245 0.29 10.86 9.81
N THR A 246 1.06 11.55 8.99
CA THR A 246 1.05 11.46 7.51
C THR A 246 -0.36 11.65 6.92
N GLU A 247 -0.90 10.70 6.19
CA GLU A 247 -2.22 10.76 5.55
C GLU A 247 -3.39 10.45 6.52
N LEU A 248 -3.15 9.74 7.65
CA LEU A 248 -4.22 9.26 8.53
C LEU A 248 -5.18 10.35 9.05
N PRO A 249 -4.75 11.60 9.33
CA PRO A 249 -5.67 12.67 9.75
C PRO A 249 -6.74 13.03 8.69
N THR A 250 -6.52 12.75 7.42
CA THR A 250 -7.50 13.00 6.35
C THR A 250 -8.48 11.82 6.17
N VAL A 251 -8.09 10.64 6.66
CA VAL A 251 -8.87 9.40 6.51
C VAL A 251 -9.87 9.21 7.65
N PHE A 252 -9.51 9.61 8.88
CA PHE A 252 -10.28 9.32 10.07
C PHE A 252 -11.01 10.52 10.67
N LYS A 253 -12.23 10.25 11.16
CA LYS A 253 -12.99 11.13 12.07
C LYS A 253 -13.04 10.46 13.44
N ASN A 254 -12.39 11.05 14.44
CA ASN A 254 -12.30 10.53 15.81
C ASN A 254 -13.68 10.18 16.40
N GLY A 255 -13.80 8.96 16.94
CA GLY A 255 -15.02 8.43 17.54
C GLY A 255 -16.13 8.06 16.53
N VAL A 256 -15.90 8.26 15.24
CA VAL A 256 -16.85 7.96 14.15
C VAL A 256 -16.34 6.83 13.27
N THR A 257 -15.16 6.97 12.66
CA THR A 257 -14.57 5.97 11.75
C THR A 257 -13.33 5.29 12.32
N GLY A 258 -12.87 5.71 13.50
CA GLY A 258 -11.69 5.20 14.21
C GLY A 258 -11.24 6.18 15.27
N TYR A 259 -10.09 5.89 15.85
CA TYR A 259 -9.43 6.77 16.83
C TYR A 259 -8.01 7.08 16.40
N ILE A 260 -7.68 8.35 16.27
CA ILE A 260 -6.32 8.80 15.95
C ILE A 260 -5.87 9.88 16.91
N SER A 261 -4.61 9.84 17.34
CA SER A 261 -4.00 10.85 18.19
C SER A 261 -2.48 10.82 18.08
N CYS A 262 -1.82 11.95 18.34
CA CYS A 262 -0.38 11.97 18.63
C CYS A 262 -0.08 11.74 20.11
N ASN A 263 -1.11 11.73 20.98
CA ASN A 263 -0.98 11.41 22.40
C ASN A 263 -1.25 9.91 22.61
N ILE A 264 -0.22 9.18 23.05
CA ILE A 264 -0.27 7.73 23.23
C ILE A 264 -1.26 7.32 24.34
N ASN A 265 -1.39 8.10 25.42
CA ASN A 265 -2.36 7.81 26.47
C ASN A 265 -3.80 7.86 25.94
N THR A 266 -4.11 8.86 25.11
CA THR A 266 -5.42 8.94 24.44
C THR A 266 -5.70 7.71 23.56
N LEU A 267 -4.68 7.17 22.88
CA LEU A 267 -4.83 5.94 22.11
C LEU A 267 -5.05 4.72 23.01
N ILE A 268 -4.34 4.65 24.15
CA ILE A 268 -4.53 3.58 25.15
C ILE A 268 -5.95 3.64 25.72
N ASP A 269 -6.43 4.82 26.10
CA ASP A 269 -7.80 5.02 26.59
C ASP A 269 -8.83 4.58 25.52
N SER A 270 -8.59 4.90 24.27
CA SER A 270 -9.45 4.49 23.14
C SER A 270 -9.45 2.97 22.93
N MET A 271 -8.29 2.32 23.09
CA MET A 271 -8.18 0.86 23.00
C MET A 271 -8.94 0.20 24.17
N GLN A 272 -8.77 0.69 25.40
CA GLN A 272 -9.52 0.20 26.57
C GLN A 272 -11.03 0.37 26.38
N PHE A 273 -11.44 1.53 25.85
CA PHE A 273 -12.84 1.79 25.54
C PHE A 273 -13.41 0.77 24.54
N LEU A 274 -12.71 0.47 23.45
CA LEU A 274 -13.12 -0.51 22.45
C LEU A 274 -13.18 -1.93 23.02
N LEU A 275 -12.26 -2.31 23.91
CA LEU A 275 -12.29 -3.60 24.59
C LEU A 275 -13.54 -3.73 25.47
N ALA A 276 -13.86 -2.70 26.26
CA ALA A 276 -14.98 -2.69 27.17
C ALA A 276 -16.37 -2.56 26.47
N ASN A 277 -16.40 -2.03 25.22
CA ASN A 277 -17.62 -1.69 24.50
C ASN A 277 -17.69 -2.33 23.10
N PRO A 278 -17.97 -3.64 22.99
CA PRO A 278 -17.98 -4.36 21.71
C PRO A 278 -18.98 -3.83 20.68
N ASP A 279 -20.13 -3.30 21.12
CA ASP A 279 -21.12 -2.73 20.23
C ASP A 279 -20.67 -1.41 19.61
N GLU A 280 -19.96 -0.58 20.38
CA GLU A 280 -19.32 0.64 19.88
C GLU A 280 -18.17 0.30 18.90
N ALA A 281 -17.40 -0.76 19.20
CA ALA A 281 -16.39 -1.25 18.27
C ALA A 281 -17.02 -1.63 16.92
N ARG A 282 -18.15 -2.34 16.95
CA ARG A 282 -18.88 -2.71 15.74
C ARG A 282 -19.42 -1.49 15.00
N ARG A 283 -20.04 -0.54 15.69
CA ARG A 283 -20.56 0.70 15.11
C ARG A 283 -19.48 1.52 14.41
N ILE A 284 -18.33 1.69 15.07
CA ILE A 284 -17.18 2.43 14.50
C ILE A 284 -16.61 1.67 13.30
N GLY A 285 -16.50 0.36 13.38
CA GLY A 285 -16.04 -0.48 12.28
C GLY A 285 -16.97 -0.42 11.05
N GLU A 286 -18.29 -0.41 11.22
CA GLU A 286 -19.24 -0.25 10.13
C GLU A 286 -19.10 1.13 9.45
N ASN A 287 -18.93 2.18 10.22
CA ASN A 287 -18.65 3.52 9.69
C ASN A 287 -17.31 3.58 8.95
N ALA A 288 -16.27 2.94 9.50
CA ALA A 288 -14.97 2.81 8.83
C ALA A 288 -15.10 2.10 7.48
N ARG A 289 -15.90 1.03 7.41
CA ARG A 289 -16.16 0.30 6.18
C ARG A 289 -16.88 1.15 5.15
N ALA A 290 -17.89 1.91 5.56
CA ALA A 290 -18.59 2.83 4.65
C ALA A 290 -17.62 3.87 4.08
N ALA A 291 -16.80 4.49 4.92
CA ALA A 291 -15.77 5.46 4.52
C ALA A 291 -14.72 4.82 3.59
N ALA A 292 -14.26 3.61 3.88
CA ALA A 292 -13.29 2.91 3.02
C ALA A 292 -13.87 2.56 1.64
N ASN A 293 -15.13 2.15 1.57
CA ASN A 293 -15.80 1.86 0.30
C ASN A 293 -15.94 3.13 -0.57
N ASP A 294 -16.19 4.27 0.04
CA ASP A 294 -16.30 5.57 -0.65
C ASP A 294 -14.92 6.04 -1.13
N GLN A 295 -13.95 6.14 -0.23
CA GLN A 295 -12.64 6.73 -0.52
C GLN A 295 -11.70 5.76 -1.23
N PHE A 296 -11.68 4.48 -0.87
CA PHE A 296 -10.71 3.46 -1.35
C PHE A 296 -11.36 2.39 -2.23
N GLY A 297 -12.57 2.62 -2.72
CA GLY A 297 -13.32 1.65 -3.52
C GLY A 297 -12.60 1.26 -4.81
N LEU A 298 -12.62 -0.04 -5.15
CA LEU A 298 -11.90 -0.61 -6.28
C LEU A 298 -12.26 0.03 -7.63
N ASN A 299 -13.54 0.32 -7.87
CA ASN A 299 -13.98 0.94 -9.12
C ASN A 299 -13.41 2.36 -9.30
N ARG A 300 -13.29 3.14 -8.21
CA ARG A 300 -12.62 4.44 -8.23
C ARG A 300 -11.14 4.29 -8.61
N PHE A 301 -10.45 3.35 -7.99
CA PHE A 301 -9.05 3.05 -8.25
C PHE A 301 -8.81 2.65 -9.71
N ILE A 302 -9.63 1.73 -10.25
CA ILE A 302 -9.53 1.31 -11.67
C ILE A 302 -9.70 2.51 -12.60
N ARG A 303 -10.73 3.35 -12.40
CA ARG A 303 -10.94 4.54 -13.23
C ARG A 303 -9.78 5.54 -13.13
N ALA A 304 -9.25 5.76 -11.94
CA ALA A 304 -8.13 6.67 -11.74
C ALA A 304 -6.87 6.20 -12.49
N TRP A 305 -6.59 4.90 -12.47
CA TRP A 305 -5.48 4.33 -13.23
C TRP A 305 -5.71 4.36 -14.74
N GLN A 306 -6.93 4.09 -15.21
CA GLN A 306 -7.26 4.22 -16.64
C GLN A 306 -7.03 5.67 -17.12
N ASN A 307 -7.40 6.66 -16.31
CA ASN A 307 -7.12 8.07 -16.60
C ASN A 307 -5.61 8.36 -16.61
N ALA A 308 -4.84 7.80 -15.68
CA ALA A 308 -3.38 7.95 -15.64
C ALA A 308 -2.72 7.34 -16.89
N PHE A 309 -3.19 6.17 -17.36
CA PHE A 309 -2.70 5.57 -18.60
C PHE A 309 -2.98 6.46 -19.82
N ALA A 310 -4.21 6.99 -19.92
CA ALA A 310 -4.58 7.89 -21.02
C ALA A 310 -3.75 9.19 -20.98
N LEU A 311 -3.55 9.77 -19.80
CA LEU A 311 -2.74 10.97 -19.62
C LEU A 311 -1.28 10.72 -20.00
N ALA A 312 -0.67 9.64 -19.55
CA ALA A 312 0.72 9.30 -19.89
C ALA A 312 0.93 9.05 -21.38
N GLN A 313 -0.09 8.55 -22.09
CA GLN A 313 -0.04 8.34 -23.55
C GLN A 313 -0.20 9.64 -24.35
N ASN A 314 -0.79 10.68 -23.75
CA ASN A 314 -0.99 11.98 -24.40
C ASN A 314 0.06 12.99 -23.93
N LYS A 315 1.25 12.93 -24.55
CA LYS A 315 2.42 13.78 -24.19
C LYS A 315 2.15 15.30 -24.26
N GLU A 316 1.13 15.74 -24.98
CA GLU A 316 0.75 17.16 -25.08
C GLU A 316 -0.04 17.63 -23.82
N GLN A 317 -0.52 16.70 -23.00
CA GLN A 317 -1.31 16.98 -21.78
C GLN A 317 -0.52 16.75 -20.48
N LEU A 318 0.71 16.23 -20.56
CA LEU A 318 1.66 16.15 -19.46
C LEU A 318 2.35 17.50 -19.28
#